data_3cf570b851081fd94dfa5c357879e79c
#
_entry.id   3cf570b851081fd94dfa5c357879e79c
#
_cell.length_a   1.000
_cell.length_b   1.000
_cell.length_c   1.000
_cell.angle_alpha   90.00
_cell.angle_beta   90.00
_cell.angle_gamma   90.00
#
_symmetry.space_group_name_H-M   'P 1'
#
loop_
_entity.id
_entity.type
_entity.pdbx_description
1 polymer ?
#
loop_
_entity_poly.entity_id
_entity_poly.type
_entity_poly.pdbx_seq_one_letter_code
_entity_poly.pdbx_strand_id
1 'polypeptide(L)'
;ICVAYENLERFFPKEKMILTGNPVRQDLIDVSSKREEAITFFKLDPKKKTLLVLGGSLGARRINQLIEKELQGLLSQKVQIIWQCGKLYLDDYSKYNSAQVQVVAFIERMDLVYAAADVVISRAGASSVSELCIVGKPVIFIPSPNVAEDHQTKNAQVIVDKKGAIMIKESALEDEFSIVLEALLKDEGKQQLLGDNIKKLALPQATIQIVDEIEKLLKK
;
A
#
# COMPACT_ATOMS: atom_id res chain seq x y z
N ILE A 1 -16.40 15.45 15.05
CA ILE A 1 -15.75 14.14 14.94
C ILE A 1 -15.08 14.05 13.59
N CYS A 2 -13.73 14.07 13.57
CA CYS A 2 -12.98 13.86 12.33
C CYS A 2 -13.02 12.37 11.97
N VAL A 3 -13.40 12.09 10.72
CA VAL A 3 -13.52 10.71 10.21
C VAL A 3 -12.66 10.53 8.96
N ALA A 4 -12.16 9.30 8.79
CA ALA A 4 -11.29 8.96 7.66
C ALA A 4 -12.07 8.47 6.42
N TYR A 5 -13.28 8.01 6.60
CA TYR A 5 -14.11 7.40 5.56
C TYR A 5 -15.54 7.93 5.60
N GLU A 6 -16.22 7.87 4.47
CA GLU A 6 -17.66 8.16 4.36
C GLU A 6 -18.50 7.02 4.95
N ASN A 7 -19.82 7.26 5.06
CA ASN A 7 -20.83 6.27 5.46
C ASN A 7 -20.64 5.69 6.89
N LEU A 8 -20.25 6.56 7.84
CA LEU A 8 -20.11 6.22 9.25
C LEU A 8 -21.30 6.68 10.10
N GLU A 9 -22.44 7.04 9.49
CA GLU A 9 -23.65 7.55 10.16
C GLU A 9 -24.27 6.54 11.13
N ARG A 10 -24.01 5.26 10.91
CA ARG A 10 -24.45 4.21 11.87
C ARG A 10 -23.69 4.22 13.19
N PHE A 11 -22.53 4.89 13.24
CA PHE A 11 -21.69 4.96 14.44
C PHE A 11 -21.69 6.36 15.08
N PHE A 12 -21.87 7.41 14.26
CA PHE A 12 -21.72 8.79 14.70
C PHE A 12 -22.84 9.68 14.09
N PRO A 13 -23.34 10.67 14.84
CA PRO A 13 -24.30 11.63 14.30
C PRO A 13 -23.71 12.37 13.07
N LYS A 14 -24.45 12.36 11.96
CA LYS A 14 -24.01 12.92 10.67
C LYS A 14 -23.56 14.38 10.80
N GLU A 15 -24.31 15.19 11.53
CA GLU A 15 -24.07 16.62 11.74
C GLU A 15 -22.80 16.92 12.56
N LYS A 16 -22.22 15.91 13.20
CA LYS A 16 -20.96 16.02 13.97
C LYS A 16 -19.75 15.47 13.24
N MET A 17 -19.95 14.87 12.08
CA MET A 17 -18.88 14.27 11.30
C MET A 17 -18.26 15.25 10.31
N ILE A 18 -16.95 15.24 10.22
CA ILE A 18 -16.18 15.98 9.23
C ILE A 18 -15.23 14.97 8.57
N LEU A 19 -15.38 14.78 7.26
CA LEU A 19 -14.48 13.92 6.50
C LEU A 19 -13.15 14.63 6.30
N THR A 20 -12.16 14.28 7.12
CA THR A 20 -10.80 14.83 7.05
C THR A 20 -9.81 13.87 6.42
N GLY A 21 -10.07 12.58 6.46
CA GLY A 21 -9.08 11.54 6.15
C GLY A 21 -8.24 11.16 7.37
N ASN A 22 -7.31 10.21 7.16
CA ASN A 22 -6.29 9.88 8.14
C ASN A 22 -5.07 10.80 7.99
N PRO A 23 -4.44 11.22 9.09
CA PRO A 23 -3.14 11.88 9.03
C PRO A 23 -2.12 10.97 8.35
N VAL A 24 -1.42 11.51 7.37
CA VAL A 24 -0.39 10.81 6.62
C VAL A 24 0.88 11.63 6.59
N ARG A 25 2.00 10.98 6.29
CA ARG A 25 3.31 11.63 6.15
C ARG A 25 3.26 12.64 5.00
N GLN A 26 3.75 13.84 5.25
CA GLN A 26 3.75 14.92 4.24
C GLN A 26 4.78 14.67 3.12
N ASP A 27 5.83 13.90 3.38
CA ASP A 27 6.86 13.52 2.42
C ASP A 27 6.37 12.58 1.32
N LEU A 28 5.12 12.05 1.45
CA LEU A 28 4.47 11.19 0.45
C LEU A 28 3.71 11.97 -0.63
N ILE A 29 3.47 13.27 -0.47
CA ILE A 29 2.63 14.06 -1.37
C ILE A 29 3.23 14.14 -2.78
N ASP A 30 4.56 14.26 -2.87
CA ASP A 30 5.27 14.29 -4.15
C ASP A 30 6.38 13.23 -4.22
N VAL A 31 5.97 11.98 -4.37
CA VAL A 31 6.92 10.88 -4.56
C VAL A 31 7.38 10.73 -6.01
N SER A 32 6.64 11.29 -6.97
CA SER A 32 6.94 11.11 -8.39
C SER A 32 8.26 11.74 -8.79
N SER A 33 8.62 12.88 -8.20
CA SER A 33 9.89 13.59 -8.43
C SER A 33 11.12 12.86 -7.86
N LYS A 34 10.92 11.86 -6.97
CA LYS A 34 12.00 11.19 -6.24
C LYS A 34 12.46 9.86 -6.87
N ARG A 35 11.96 9.49 -8.08
CA ARG A 35 12.23 8.16 -8.65
C ARG A 35 13.73 7.89 -8.88
N GLU A 36 14.49 8.85 -9.39
CA GLU A 36 15.93 8.70 -9.64
C GLU A 36 16.72 8.54 -8.33
N GLU A 37 16.39 9.36 -7.32
CA GLU A 37 16.93 9.22 -5.96
C GLU A 37 16.63 7.84 -5.38
N ALA A 38 15.40 7.37 -5.52
CA ALA A 38 14.95 6.09 -5.02
C ALA A 38 15.68 4.90 -5.68
N ILE A 39 15.85 4.93 -7.01
CA ILE A 39 16.61 3.92 -7.76
C ILE A 39 18.05 3.86 -7.25
N THR A 40 18.68 5.01 -7.06
CA THR A 40 20.04 5.10 -6.53
C THR A 40 20.12 4.59 -5.10
N PHE A 41 19.22 5.03 -4.22
CA PHE A 41 19.19 4.68 -2.81
C PHE A 41 19.03 3.16 -2.60
N PHE A 42 18.09 2.54 -3.31
CA PHE A 42 17.84 1.11 -3.23
C PHE A 42 18.73 0.29 -4.19
N LYS A 43 19.64 0.91 -4.93
CA LYS A 43 20.53 0.25 -5.90
C LYS A 43 19.74 -0.63 -6.89
N LEU A 44 18.68 -0.08 -7.43
CA LEU A 44 17.78 -0.78 -8.36
C LEU A 44 18.26 -0.67 -9.81
N ASP A 45 17.88 -1.65 -10.62
CA ASP A 45 18.04 -1.58 -12.08
C ASP A 45 16.91 -0.72 -12.68
N PRO A 46 17.19 0.44 -13.29
CA PRO A 46 16.16 1.31 -13.85
C PRO A 46 15.36 0.68 -15.01
N LYS A 47 15.87 -0.42 -15.59
CA LYS A 47 15.21 -1.14 -16.70
C LYS A 47 14.22 -2.21 -16.22
N LYS A 48 14.17 -2.49 -14.91
CA LYS A 48 13.28 -3.49 -14.34
C LYS A 48 12.12 -2.83 -13.61
N LYS A 49 10.96 -3.47 -13.65
CA LYS A 49 9.83 -3.08 -12.79
C LYS A 49 10.13 -3.46 -11.35
N THR A 50 9.78 -2.57 -10.42
CA THR A 50 9.97 -2.78 -8.98
C THR A 50 8.64 -3.17 -8.35
N LEU A 51 8.60 -4.38 -7.80
CA LEU A 51 7.51 -4.87 -6.97
C LEU A 51 7.80 -4.53 -5.51
N LEU A 52 6.94 -3.73 -4.89
CA LEU A 52 7.01 -3.42 -3.47
C LEU A 52 6.03 -4.31 -2.70
N VAL A 53 6.54 -5.03 -1.70
CA VAL A 53 5.73 -5.90 -0.83
C VAL A 53 5.73 -5.34 0.59
N LEU A 54 4.55 -4.98 1.10
CA LEU A 54 4.35 -4.39 2.41
C LEU A 54 3.51 -5.31 3.31
N GLY A 55 4.16 -5.94 4.29
CA GLY A 55 3.49 -6.73 5.32
C GLY A 55 2.90 -5.91 6.48
N GLY A 56 3.14 -4.58 6.51
CA GLY A 56 2.90 -3.73 7.66
C GLY A 56 4.04 -3.79 8.69
N SER A 57 3.96 -3.01 9.78
CA SER A 57 5.05 -2.86 10.76
C SER A 57 5.47 -4.16 11.45
N LEU A 58 4.54 -5.07 11.70
CA LEU A 58 4.80 -6.37 12.31
C LEU A 58 5.11 -7.48 11.29
N GLY A 59 4.93 -7.18 9.99
CA GLY A 59 4.95 -8.17 8.94
C GLY A 59 3.63 -8.93 8.81
N ALA A 60 3.48 -9.68 7.73
CA ALA A 60 2.30 -10.48 7.44
C ALA A 60 2.72 -11.88 7.00
N ARG A 61 2.59 -12.86 7.94
CA ARG A 61 3.02 -14.26 7.69
C ARG A 61 2.51 -14.77 6.33
N ARG A 62 1.24 -14.58 6.04
CA ARG A 62 0.62 -15.12 4.82
C ARG A 62 1.17 -14.46 3.55
N ILE A 63 1.44 -13.15 3.58
CA ILE A 63 2.10 -12.46 2.46
C ILE A 63 3.54 -12.97 2.31
N ASN A 64 4.27 -13.12 3.40
CA ASN A 64 5.65 -13.61 3.35
C ASN A 64 5.71 -15.02 2.73
N GLN A 65 4.86 -15.94 3.16
CA GLN A 65 4.76 -17.29 2.60
C GLN A 65 4.38 -17.28 1.11
N LEU A 66 3.47 -16.39 0.72
CA LEU A 66 3.09 -16.22 -0.68
C LEU A 66 4.29 -15.77 -1.53
N ILE A 67 4.99 -14.71 -1.11
CA ILE A 67 6.14 -14.20 -1.86
C ILE A 67 7.27 -15.22 -1.92
N GLU A 68 7.52 -15.97 -0.84
CA GLU A 68 8.49 -17.06 -0.83
C GLU A 68 8.16 -18.13 -1.87
N LYS A 69 6.89 -18.57 -1.92
CA LYS A 69 6.40 -19.57 -2.87
C LYS A 69 6.55 -19.10 -4.33
N GLU A 70 6.17 -17.85 -4.59
CA GLU A 70 6.11 -17.29 -5.93
C GLU A 70 7.44 -16.69 -6.41
N LEU A 71 8.46 -16.64 -5.57
CA LEU A 71 9.69 -15.86 -5.79
C LEU A 71 10.37 -16.18 -7.13
N GLN A 72 10.53 -17.45 -7.46
CA GLN A 72 11.19 -17.87 -8.70
C GLN A 72 10.39 -17.46 -9.94
N GLY A 73 9.07 -17.60 -9.87
CA GLY A 73 8.16 -17.14 -10.92
C GLY A 73 8.23 -15.62 -11.13
N LEU A 74 8.26 -14.86 -10.05
CA LEU A 74 8.40 -13.40 -10.10
C LEU A 74 9.72 -12.97 -10.73
N LEU A 75 10.83 -13.57 -10.32
CA LEU A 75 12.15 -13.24 -10.85
C LEU A 75 12.29 -13.58 -12.35
N SER A 76 11.61 -14.62 -12.82
CA SER A 76 11.57 -14.96 -14.24
C SER A 76 10.89 -13.90 -15.11
N GLN A 77 10.02 -13.07 -14.54
CA GLN A 77 9.34 -11.95 -15.19
C GLN A 77 10.18 -10.66 -15.25
N LYS A 78 11.47 -10.74 -14.89
CA LYS A 78 12.42 -9.62 -14.89
C LYS A 78 12.01 -8.46 -13.97
N VAL A 79 11.30 -8.75 -12.89
CA VAL A 79 11.04 -7.79 -11.82
C VAL A 79 12.13 -7.81 -10.77
N GLN A 80 12.26 -6.72 -10.05
CA GLN A 80 13.04 -6.65 -8.81
C GLN A 80 12.09 -6.38 -7.65
N ILE A 81 12.45 -6.82 -6.45
CA ILE A 81 11.54 -6.86 -5.32
C ILE A 81 12.14 -6.13 -4.13
N ILE A 82 11.39 -5.21 -3.55
CA ILE A 82 11.65 -4.70 -2.20
C ILE A 82 10.58 -5.31 -1.29
N TRP A 83 11.00 -6.11 -0.33
CA TRP A 83 10.12 -6.93 0.49
C TRP A 83 10.28 -6.60 1.97
N GLN A 84 9.31 -5.86 2.52
CA GLN A 84 9.21 -5.63 3.95
C GLN A 84 8.52 -6.84 4.60
N CYS A 85 9.30 -7.76 5.12
CA CYS A 85 8.80 -8.99 5.75
C CYS A 85 8.33 -8.78 7.20
N GLY A 86 8.76 -7.70 7.86
CA GLY A 86 8.52 -7.45 9.29
C GLY A 86 9.62 -8.00 10.19
N LYS A 87 9.82 -7.34 11.34
CA LYS A 87 10.92 -7.66 12.27
C LYS A 87 10.91 -9.12 12.75
N LEU A 88 9.72 -9.67 12.96
CA LEU A 88 9.56 -11.05 13.47
C LEU A 88 9.99 -12.13 12.45
N TYR A 89 10.09 -11.77 11.19
CA TYR A 89 10.33 -12.73 10.10
C TYR A 89 11.65 -12.50 9.36
N LEU A 90 12.45 -11.49 9.77
CA LEU A 90 13.67 -11.14 9.04
C LEU A 90 14.64 -12.31 8.96
N ASP A 91 14.84 -13.05 10.05
CA ASP A 91 15.79 -14.18 10.10
C ASP A 91 15.37 -15.30 9.13
N ASP A 92 14.07 -15.54 8.97
CA ASP A 92 13.55 -16.58 8.09
C ASP A 92 13.70 -16.21 6.61
N TYR A 93 13.54 -14.92 6.28
CA TYR A 93 13.44 -14.45 4.88
C TYR A 93 14.66 -13.72 4.37
N SER A 94 15.60 -13.29 5.22
CA SER A 94 16.84 -12.60 4.81
C SER A 94 17.71 -13.44 3.87
N LYS A 95 17.59 -14.77 3.91
CA LYS A 95 18.26 -15.71 2.99
C LYS A 95 17.93 -15.48 1.51
N TYR A 96 16.82 -14.77 1.19
CA TYR A 96 16.41 -14.45 -0.18
C TYR A 96 17.02 -13.16 -0.70
N ASN A 97 17.82 -12.44 0.11
CA ASN A 97 18.53 -11.26 -0.37
C ASN A 97 19.43 -11.60 -1.55
N SER A 98 19.33 -10.81 -2.60
CA SER A 98 20.10 -10.96 -3.84
C SER A 98 20.20 -9.63 -4.57
N ALA A 99 20.81 -9.60 -5.75
CA ALA A 99 20.83 -8.41 -6.59
C ALA A 99 19.42 -7.94 -7.05
N GLN A 100 18.43 -8.83 -7.02
CA GLN A 100 17.06 -8.53 -7.47
C GLN A 100 16.03 -8.51 -6.32
N VAL A 101 16.40 -8.92 -5.12
CA VAL A 101 15.50 -9.02 -3.97
C VAL A 101 16.14 -8.37 -2.76
N GLN A 102 15.47 -7.38 -2.21
CA GLN A 102 15.86 -6.74 -0.96
C GLN A 102 14.82 -7.06 0.11
N VAL A 103 15.20 -7.91 1.06
CA VAL A 103 14.36 -8.27 2.20
C VAL A 103 14.74 -7.42 3.38
N VAL A 104 13.77 -6.70 3.95
CA VAL A 104 14.00 -5.80 5.09
C VAL A 104 12.93 -5.99 6.16
N ALA A 105 13.32 -5.78 7.41
CA ALA A 105 12.39 -5.81 8.53
C ALA A 105 11.40 -4.65 8.48
N PHE A 106 11.91 -3.45 8.16
CA PHE A 106 11.16 -2.21 8.14
C PHE A 106 11.77 -1.25 7.12
N ILE A 107 10.93 -0.39 6.53
CA ILE A 107 11.35 0.64 5.56
C ILE A 107 11.17 2.00 6.21
N GLU A 108 12.27 2.72 6.41
CA GLU A 108 12.25 4.08 6.99
C GLU A 108 11.88 5.13 5.94
N ARG A 109 12.49 5.04 4.76
CA ARG A 109 12.29 5.96 3.64
C ARG A 109 11.10 5.52 2.78
N MET A 110 9.88 5.63 3.37
CA MET A 110 8.64 5.29 2.66
C MET A 110 8.43 6.16 1.40
N ASP A 111 8.87 7.40 1.44
CA ASP A 111 8.85 8.31 0.28
C ASP A 111 9.65 7.74 -0.91
N LEU A 112 10.85 7.25 -0.65
CA LEU A 112 11.68 6.68 -1.71
C LEU A 112 11.18 5.31 -2.17
N VAL A 113 10.72 4.44 -1.25
CA VAL A 113 10.26 3.12 -1.67
C VAL A 113 8.99 3.20 -2.52
N TYR A 114 8.06 4.10 -2.20
CA TYR A 114 6.90 4.36 -3.04
C TYR A 114 7.30 5.00 -4.38
N ALA A 115 8.29 5.90 -4.39
CA ALA A 115 8.83 6.45 -5.63
C ALA A 115 9.42 5.38 -6.56
N ALA A 116 10.13 4.40 -5.99
CA ALA A 116 10.73 3.28 -6.72
C ALA A 116 9.69 2.28 -7.25
N ALA A 117 8.58 2.10 -6.54
CA ALA A 117 7.60 1.06 -6.83
C ALA A 117 6.85 1.29 -8.15
N ASP A 118 6.66 0.23 -8.93
CA ASP A 118 5.78 0.21 -10.09
C ASP A 118 4.45 -0.50 -9.76
N VAL A 119 4.49 -1.53 -8.92
CA VAL A 119 3.30 -2.22 -8.38
C VAL A 119 3.51 -2.47 -6.89
N VAL A 120 2.45 -2.34 -6.10
CA VAL A 120 2.49 -2.57 -4.66
C VAL A 120 1.59 -3.74 -4.27
N ILE A 121 2.09 -4.61 -3.40
CA ILE A 121 1.30 -5.60 -2.68
C ILE A 121 1.23 -5.16 -1.22
N SER A 122 0.04 -5.04 -0.65
CA SER A 122 -0.11 -4.51 0.70
C SER A 122 -1.29 -5.12 1.45
N ARG A 123 -1.20 -5.12 2.79
CA ARG A 123 -2.38 -5.18 3.65
C ARG A 123 -3.22 -3.91 3.47
N ALA A 124 -4.51 -4.00 3.82
CA ALA A 124 -5.46 -2.89 3.70
C ALA A 124 -5.77 -2.23 5.05
N GLY A 125 -4.74 -2.00 5.87
CA GLY A 125 -4.87 -1.17 7.07
C GLY A 125 -5.19 0.27 6.71
N ALA A 126 -5.92 0.98 7.58
CA ALA A 126 -6.40 2.34 7.29
C ALA A 126 -5.29 3.32 6.87
N SER A 127 -4.16 3.32 7.61
CA SER A 127 -3.02 4.18 7.29
C SER A 127 -2.39 3.82 5.94
N SER A 128 -2.20 2.50 5.68
CA SER A 128 -1.62 2.04 4.41
C SER A 128 -2.50 2.41 3.21
N VAL A 129 -3.83 2.26 3.34
CA VAL A 129 -4.78 2.66 2.28
C VAL A 129 -4.69 4.17 2.03
N SER A 130 -4.66 4.98 3.09
CA SER A 130 -4.55 6.44 2.97
C SER A 130 -3.24 6.88 2.33
N GLU A 131 -2.11 6.28 2.69
CA GLU A 131 -0.82 6.53 2.05
C GLU A 131 -0.84 6.14 0.57
N LEU A 132 -1.38 4.95 0.24
CA LEU A 132 -1.46 4.47 -1.15
C LEU A 132 -2.38 5.33 -2.02
N CYS A 133 -3.45 5.91 -1.45
CA CYS A 133 -4.25 6.92 -2.15
C CYS A 133 -3.41 8.15 -2.51
N ILE A 134 -2.55 8.63 -1.59
CA ILE A 134 -1.72 9.81 -1.85
C ILE A 134 -0.67 9.53 -2.92
N VAL A 135 0.04 8.41 -2.83
CA VAL A 135 1.12 8.11 -3.76
C VAL A 135 0.63 7.67 -5.15
N GLY A 136 -0.63 7.22 -5.27
CA GLY A 136 -1.24 6.91 -6.56
C GLY A 136 -0.59 5.75 -7.30
N LYS A 137 -0.12 4.72 -6.58
CA LYS A 137 0.49 3.54 -7.19
C LYS A 137 -0.53 2.42 -7.40
N PRO A 138 -0.43 1.64 -8.50
CA PRO A 138 -1.25 0.46 -8.68
C PRO A 138 -1.00 -0.54 -7.54
N VAL A 139 -2.05 -1.00 -6.90
CA VAL A 139 -1.95 -1.85 -5.71
C VAL A 139 -2.84 -3.09 -5.80
N ILE A 140 -2.29 -4.21 -5.33
CA ILE A 140 -3.03 -5.42 -5.01
C ILE A 140 -3.15 -5.49 -3.49
N PHE A 141 -4.35 -5.31 -2.96
CA PHE A 141 -4.62 -5.49 -1.55
C PHE A 141 -4.84 -6.97 -1.21
N ILE A 142 -4.19 -7.42 -0.16
CA ILE A 142 -4.40 -8.72 0.46
C ILE A 142 -4.87 -8.45 1.90
N PRO A 143 -6.18 -8.25 2.13
CA PRO A 143 -6.69 -7.94 3.46
C PRO A 143 -6.46 -9.10 4.43
N SER A 144 -6.17 -8.78 5.70
CA SER A 144 -6.09 -9.80 6.75
C SER A 144 -7.51 -10.19 7.18
N PRO A 145 -7.85 -11.48 7.20
CA PRO A 145 -9.14 -11.94 7.72
C PRO A 145 -9.20 -11.92 9.24
N ASN A 146 -8.04 -11.83 9.92
CA ASN A 146 -7.92 -11.93 11.38
C ASN A 146 -7.92 -10.55 12.05
N VAL A 147 -8.84 -9.68 11.65
CA VAL A 147 -8.99 -8.32 12.21
C VAL A 147 -10.43 -8.07 12.64
N ALA A 148 -10.62 -7.22 13.66
CA ALA A 148 -11.95 -6.90 14.16
C ALA A 148 -12.87 -6.43 13.03
N GLU A 149 -14.10 -6.94 12.99
CA GLU A 149 -15.16 -6.56 12.04
C GLU A 149 -14.76 -6.64 10.55
N ASP A 150 -13.74 -7.40 10.20
CA ASP A 150 -13.24 -7.51 8.83
C ASP A 150 -12.95 -6.15 8.17
N HIS A 151 -12.41 -5.21 8.99
CA HIS A 151 -12.22 -3.84 8.54
C HIS A 151 -11.24 -3.71 7.37
N GLN A 152 -10.24 -4.61 7.23
CA GLN A 152 -9.31 -4.54 6.10
C GLN A 152 -9.99 -4.88 4.78
N THR A 153 -10.87 -5.87 4.74
CA THR A 153 -11.65 -6.18 3.52
C THR A 153 -12.54 -4.99 3.15
N LYS A 154 -13.20 -4.39 4.13
CA LYS A 154 -14.04 -3.20 3.90
C LYS A 154 -13.22 -2.01 3.36
N ASN A 155 -12.04 -1.74 3.92
CA ASN A 155 -11.15 -0.68 3.45
C ASN A 155 -10.70 -0.93 1.99
N ALA A 156 -10.28 -2.16 1.66
CA ALA A 156 -9.88 -2.52 0.30
C ALA A 156 -11.06 -2.40 -0.68
N GLN A 157 -12.26 -2.86 -0.28
CA GLN A 157 -13.45 -2.87 -1.12
C GLN A 157 -13.84 -1.46 -1.57
N VAL A 158 -13.77 -0.47 -0.68
CA VAL A 158 -14.05 0.95 -1.03
C VAL A 158 -13.16 1.41 -2.20
N ILE A 159 -11.88 1.01 -2.21
CA ILE A 159 -10.95 1.40 -3.28
C ILE A 159 -11.22 0.59 -4.57
N VAL A 160 -11.55 -0.69 -4.43
CA VAL A 160 -11.90 -1.58 -5.56
C VAL A 160 -13.16 -1.10 -6.26
N ASP A 161 -14.19 -0.72 -5.52
CA ASP A 161 -15.45 -0.19 -6.07
C ASP A 161 -15.24 1.08 -6.89
N LYS A 162 -14.21 1.85 -6.56
CA LYS A 162 -13.76 3.03 -7.33
C LYS A 162 -12.75 2.69 -8.43
N LYS A 163 -12.51 1.40 -8.70
CA LYS A 163 -11.54 0.90 -9.69
C LYS A 163 -10.11 1.42 -9.43
N GLY A 164 -9.76 1.66 -8.15
CA GLY A 164 -8.46 2.17 -7.73
C GLY A 164 -7.48 1.09 -7.27
N ALA A 165 -7.95 -0.15 -7.12
CA ALA A 165 -7.11 -1.26 -6.67
C ALA A 165 -7.66 -2.60 -7.16
N ILE A 166 -6.84 -3.65 -7.00
CA ILE A 166 -7.26 -5.04 -7.05
C ILE A 166 -7.25 -5.57 -5.62
N MET A 167 -8.17 -6.45 -5.28
CA MET A 167 -8.19 -7.16 -4.01
C MET A 167 -8.19 -8.66 -4.24
N ILE A 168 -7.31 -9.37 -3.54
CA ILE A 168 -7.29 -10.84 -3.49
C ILE A 168 -7.43 -11.26 -2.03
N LYS A 169 -8.45 -12.04 -1.72
CA LYS A 169 -8.64 -12.59 -0.38
C LYS A 169 -7.57 -13.65 -0.08
N GLU A 170 -7.18 -13.80 1.18
CA GLU A 170 -6.19 -14.83 1.56
C GLU A 170 -6.58 -16.25 1.14
N SER A 171 -7.87 -16.56 1.10
CA SER A 171 -8.39 -17.87 0.66
C SER A 171 -8.22 -18.14 -0.84
N ALA A 172 -8.07 -17.09 -1.67
CA ALA A 172 -7.94 -17.19 -3.11
C ALA A 172 -6.49 -17.00 -3.62
N LEU A 173 -5.52 -16.76 -2.71
CA LEU A 173 -4.14 -16.44 -3.08
C LEU A 173 -3.48 -17.53 -3.94
N GLU A 174 -3.73 -18.80 -3.62
CA GLU A 174 -3.10 -19.93 -4.33
C GLU A 174 -3.54 -20.01 -5.80
N ASP A 175 -4.79 -19.61 -6.08
CA ASP A 175 -5.38 -19.74 -7.41
C ASP A 175 -5.29 -18.46 -8.24
N GLU A 176 -5.32 -17.29 -7.59
CA GLU A 176 -5.48 -16.03 -8.29
C GLU A 176 -4.20 -15.19 -8.36
N PHE A 177 -3.31 -15.26 -7.35
CA PHE A 177 -2.24 -14.27 -7.18
C PHE A 177 -1.32 -14.18 -8.38
N SER A 178 -0.76 -15.30 -8.83
CA SER A 178 0.21 -15.32 -9.93
C SER A 178 -0.42 -14.81 -11.23
N ILE A 179 -1.67 -15.22 -11.52
CA ILE A 179 -2.41 -14.83 -12.72
C ILE A 179 -2.68 -13.32 -12.71
N VAL A 180 -3.18 -12.82 -11.59
CA VAL A 180 -3.54 -11.39 -11.45
C VAL A 180 -2.30 -10.49 -11.48
N LEU A 181 -1.23 -10.88 -10.77
CA LEU A 181 -0.01 -10.08 -10.73
C LEU A 181 0.71 -10.08 -12.09
N GLU A 182 0.80 -11.23 -12.75
CA GLU A 182 1.40 -11.32 -14.08
C GLU A 182 0.65 -10.46 -15.11
N ALA A 183 -0.69 -10.54 -15.11
CA ALA A 183 -1.53 -9.70 -15.97
C ALA A 183 -1.32 -8.21 -15.67
N LEU A 184 -1.25 -7.82 -14.39
CA LEU A 184 -1.02 -6.43 -14.00
C LEU A 184 0.37 -5.94 -14.40
N LEU A 185 1.42 -6.75 -14.23
CA LEU A 185 2.79 -6.38 -14.59
C LEU A 185 2.97 -6.13 -16.10
N LYS A 186 2.18 -6.80 -16.94
CA LYS A 186 2.22 -6.67 -18.40
C LYS A 186 1.34 -5.54 -18.94
N ASP A 187 0.37 -5.06 -18.17
CA ASP A 187 -0.62 -4.07 -18.62
C ASP A 187 -0.35 -2.69 -18.00
N GLU A 188 0.44 -1.88 -18.69
CA GLU A 188 0.77 -0.51 -18.25
C GLU A 188 -0.46 0.41 -18.23
N GLY A 189 -1.39 0.22 -19.16
CA GLY A 189 -2.64 0.97 -19.17
C GLY A 189 -3.49 0.71 -17.92
N LYS A 190 -3.57 -0.55 -17.51
CA LYS A 190 -4.25 -0.93 -16.26
C LYS A 190 -3.52 -0.40 -15.03
N GLN A 191 -2.19 -0.45 -15.00
CA GLN A 191 -1.39 0.15 -13.92
C GLN A 191 -1.69 1.64 -13.78
N GLN A 192 -1.65 2.38 -14.90
CA GLN A 192 -1.95 3.81 -14.90
C GLN A 192 -3.39 4.09 -14.45
N LEU A 193 -4.37 3.36 -14.98
CA LEU A 193 -5.78 3.52 -14.62
C LEU A 193 -6.01 3.31 -13.11
N LEU A 194 -5.44 2.25 -12.53
CA LEU A 194 -5.53 1.99 -11.09
C LEU A 194 -4.87 3.10 -10.28
N GLY A 195 -3.66 3.52 -10.66
CA GLY A 195 -2.94 4.60 -10.02
C GLY A 195 -3.69 5.93 -10.04
N ASP A 196 -4.25 6.30 -11.19
CA ASP A 196 -5.03 7.54 -11.34
C ASP A 196 -6.32 7.50 -10.51
N ASN A 197 -6.99 6.36 -10.48
CA ASN A 197 -8.25 6.22 -9.75
C ASN A 197 -8.04 6.21 -8.23
N ILE A 198 -7.04 5.49 -7.71
CA ILE A 198 -6.75 5.51 -6.27
C ILE A 198 -6.29 6.91 -5.83
N LYS A 199 -5.55 7.64 -6.65
CA LYS A 199 -5.08 8.99 -6.36
C LYS A 199 -6.22 10.00 -6.23
N LYS A 200 -7.35 9.82 -6.94
CA LYS A 200 -8.55 10.66 -6.80
C LYS A 200 -9.21 10.55 -5.42
N LEU A 201 -8.89 9.49 -4.66
CA LEU A 201 -9.42 9.26 -3.31
C LEU A 201 -8.52 9.82 -2.22
N ALA A 202 -7.42 10.47 -2.59
CA ALA A 202 -6.46 11.04 -1.64
C ALA A 202 -7.05 12.21 -0.85
N LEU A 203 -6.75 12.24 0.45
CA LEU A 203 -7.07 13.33 1.37
C LEU A 203 -5.78 13.90 1.98
N PRO A 204 -4.94 14.61 1.20
CA PRO A 204 -3.59 15.00 1.62
C PRO A 204 -3.58 16.08 2.72
N GLN A 205 -4.69 16.78 2.93
CA GLN A 205 -4.83 17.86 3.92
C GLN A 205 -5.36 17.38 5.28
N ALA A 206 -5.49 16.07 5.49
CA ALA A 206 -6.11 15.50 6.70
C ALA A 206 -5.53 16.07 8.00
N THR A 207 -4.19 16.13 8.13
CA THR A 207 -3.53 16.66 9.32
C THR A 207 -3.90 18.12 9.57
N ILE A 208 -3.86 18.96 8.55
CA ILE A 208 -4.18 20.40 8.66
C ILE A 208 -5.64 20.57 9.06
N GLN A 209 -6.56 19.88 8.39
CA GLN A 209 -8.00 19.97 8.69
C GLN A 209 -8.32 19.51 10.11
N ILE A 210 -7.66 18.46 10.62
CA ILE A 210 -7.84 18.01 12.01
C ILE A 210 -7.35 19.06 12.98
N VAL A 211 -6.18 19.69 12.73
CA VAL A 211 -5.63 20.76 13.57
C VAL A 211 -6.59 21.95 13.59
N ASP A 212 -7.08 22.38 12.43
CA ASP A 212 -8.04 23.49 12.31
C ASP A 212 -9.32 23.24 13.13
N GLU A 213 -9.84 21.99 13.13
CA GLU A 213 -11.00 21.62 13.94
C GLU A 213 -10.70 21.64 15.46
N ILE A 214 -9.51 21.24 15.87
CA ILE A 214 -9.06 21.34 17.27
C ILE A 214 -8.96 22.81 17.69
N GLU A 215 -8.37 23.67 16.86
CA GLU A 215 -8.24 25.10 17.16
C GLU A 215 -9.60 25.81 17.32
N LYS A 216 -10.61 25.43 16.51
CA LYS A 216 -11.96 25.94 16.66
C LYS A 216 -12.60 25.62 18.03
N LEU A 217 -12.22 24.48 18.62
CA LEU A 217 -12.70 24.09 19.96
C LEU A 217 -12.02 24.88 21.08
N LEU A 218 -10.75 25.28 20.88
CA LEU A 218 -9.99 26.05 21.85
C LEU A 218 -10.34 27.54 21.89
N LYS A 219 -10.93 28.06 20.81
CA LYS A 219 -11.36 29.48 20.69
C LYS A 219 -12.80 29.72 21.18
N LYS A 220 -13.48 28.68 21.67
CA LYS A 220 -14.78 28.76 22.34
C LYS A 220 -14.64 28.84 23.85
#